data_20df4afe1fe991ba5322cd76719f1c29
#
_entry.id   20df4afe1fe991ba5322cd76719f1c29
#
_cell.length_a   1.000
_cell.length_b   1.000
_cell.length_c   1.000
_cell.angle_alpha   90.00
_cell.angle_beta   90.00
_cell.angle_gamma   90.00
#
_symmetry.space_group_name_H-M   'P 1'
#
loop_
_entity.id
_entity.type
_entity.pdbx_description
1 polymer ?
#
loop_
_entity_poly.entity_id
_entity_poly.type
_entity_poly.pdbx_seq_one_letter_code
_entity_poly.pdbx_strand_id
1 'polypeptide(L)'
;QAVSQRDKFYVRTFPRRAFLHIGEEINLFTHELFYFYPTVGFYQGQRKWFGAYLYEDTPTEVHRLPDLMADQPVSYIPAGDYLCGYHYGPYLTIQDSIDRLFGEAYRRKLPVDDCVITPNIVDQCCEGHPDNYITGLEVRILSLDEQNEKKSFAAISKPEDI
;
A
#
# COMPACT_ATOMS: atom_id res chain seq x y z
N GLN A 1 15.17 -0.35 27.07
CA GLN A 1 14.66 0.84 26.38
C GLN A 1 13.50 0.46 25.48
N ALA A 2 12.44 1.23 25.56
CA ALA A 2 11.29 1.02 24.70
C ALA A 2 11.65 1.43 23.25
N VAL A 3 11.47 0.51 22.33
CA VAL A 3 11.61 0.81 20.88
C VAL A 3 10.49 1.76 20.49
N SER A 4 10.82 2.84 19.78
CA SER A 4 9.82 3.73 19.24
C SER A 4 8.83 2.96 18.37
N GLN A 5 7.54 3.34 18.40
CA GLN A 5 6.53 2.72 17.54
C GLN A 5 6.89 2.86 16.06
N ARG A 6 7.62 3.93 15.70
CA ARG A 6 8.08 4.16 14.31
C ARG A 6 9.09 3.13 13.84
N ASP A 7 9.80 2.47 14.75
CA ASP A 7 10.83 1.51 14.43
C ASP A 7 10.39 0.07 14.67
N LYS A 8 9.09 -0.14 14.91
CA LYS A 8 8.52 -1.48 15.03
C LYS A 8 8.08 -1.99 13.68
N PHE A 9 8.74 -3.04 13.24
CA PHE A 9 8.43 -3.72 11.98
C PHE A 9 8.11 -5.17 12.27
N TYR A 10 7.17 -5.72 11.52
CA TYR A 10 6.72 -7.11 11.69
C TYR A 10 6.35 -7.71 10.34
N VAL A 11 6.36 -9.04 10.29
CA VAL A 11 5.90 -9.77 9.10
C VAL A 11 4.48 -10.25 9.35
N ARG A 12 3.61 -10.03 8.38
CA ARG A 12 2.24 -10.51 8.40
C ARG A 12 1.91 -11.19 7.10
N THR A 13 1.19 -12.32 7.17
CA THR A 13 0.65 -13.00 6.02
C THR A 13 -0.76 -12.49 5.74
N PHE A 14 -1.00 -12.06 4.51
CA PHE A 14 -2.29 -11.57 4.07
C PHE A 14 -2.89 -12.48 3.02
N PRO A 15 -4.22 -12.70 3.04
CA PRO A 15 -4.92 -13.24 1.88
C PRO A 15 -4.95 -12.20 0.76
N ARG A 16 -5.42 -12.59 -0.42
CA ARG A 16 -5.66 -11.65 -1.51
C ARG A 16 -6.69 -10.61 -1.05
N ARG A 17 -6.40 -9.35 -1.29
CA ARG A 17 -7.25 -8.21 -0.89
C ARG A 17 -7.68 -7.43 -2.12
N ALA A 18 -8.86 -6.82 -2.06
CA ALA A 18 -9.42 -6.07 -3.16
C ALA A 18 -9.42 -4.57 -2.88
N PHE A 19 -9.30 -3.78 -3.92
CA PHE A 19 -9.48 -2.33 -3.86
C PHE A 19 -10.08 -1.82 -5.17
N LEU A 20 -10.73 -0.67 -5.09
CA LEU A 20 -11.22 0.04 -6.26
C LEU A 20 -10.17 1.06 -6.67
N HIS A 21 -9.63 0.92 -7.87
CA HIS A 21 -8.60 1.83 -8.38
C HIS A 21 -9.22 3.20 -8.68
N ILE A 22 -8.65 4.25 -8.10
CA ILE A 22 -9.12 5.63 -8.30
C ILE A 22 -8.19 6.38 -9.25
N GLY A 23 -6.89 6.40 -9.00
CA GLY A 23 -5.92 7.05 -9.86
C GLY A 23 -4.80 7.73 -9.11
N GLU A 24 -3.99 8.49 -9.84
CA GLU A 24 -2.79 9.15 -9.33
C GLU A 24 -3.10 10.41 -8.52
N GLU A 25 -4.21 11.06 -8.83
CA GLU A 25 -4.65 12.25 -8.11
C GLU A 25 -5.96 11.95 -7.39
N ILE A 26 -5.98 12.22 -6.10
CA ILE A 26 -7.18 12.09 -5.31
C ILE A 26 -7.61 13.45 -4.81
N ASN A 27 -8.85 13.81 -5.11
CA ASN A 27 -9.55 14.79 -4.32
C ASN A 27 -10.39 14.03 -3.28
N LEU A 28 -9.78 13.76 -2.15
CA LEU A 28 -10.40 12.99 -1.06
C LEU A 28 -11.71 13.60 -0.56
N PHE A 29 -11.91 14.89 -0.77
CA PHE A 29 -13.09 15.60 -0.28
C PHE A 29 -14.28 15.50 -1.25
N THR A 30 -14.02 15.16 -2.50
CA THR A 30 -15.08 15.15 -3.52
C THR A 30 -15.46 13.76 -4.01
N HIS A 31 -14.66 12.75 -3.71
CA HIS A 31 -14.98 11.39 -4.14
C HIS A 31 -15.83 10.68 -3.10
N GLU A 32 -17.07 10.35 -3.46
CA GLU A 32 -18.05 9.74 -2.55
C GLU A 32 -17.61 8.40 -1.97
N LEU A 33 -16.75 7.66 -2.66
CA LEU A 33 -16.21 6.38 -2.20
C LEU A 33 -15.54 6.46 -0.83
N PHE A 34 -14.90 7.58 -0.53
CA PHE A 34 -14.15 7.74 0.71
C PHE A 34 -15.04 8.01 1.93
N TYR A 35 -16.33 8.21 1.74
CA TYR A 35 -17.27 8.20 2.85
C TYR A 35 -17.55 6.79 3.37
N PHE A 36 -17.34 5.78 2.54
CA PHE A 36 -17.69 4.38 2.85
C PHE A 36 -16.49 3.48 3.02
N TYR A 37 -15.37 3.80 2.37
CA TYR A 37 -14.19 2.95 2.35
C TYR A 37 -12.94 3.73 2.69
N PRO A 38 -12.02 3.13 3.47
CA PRO A 38 -10.72 3.77 3.72
C PRO A 38 -9.91 3.89 2.43
N THR A 39 -9.02 4.86 2.40
CA THR A 39 -8.09 5.05 1.30
C THR A 39 -6.91 4.09 1.44
N VAL A 40 -6.46 3.54 0.33
CA VAL A 40 -5.19 2.85 0.24
C VAL A 40 -4.32 3.53 -0.81
N GLY A 41 -3.08 3.82 -0.45
CA GLY A 41 -2.09 4.39 -1.38
C GLY A 41 -1.07 3.35 -1.82
N PHE A 42 -0.47 3.60 -2.96
CA PHE A 42 0.60 2.77 -3.53
C PHE A 42 1.74 3.68 -3.93
N TYR A 43 2.94 3.36 -3.47
CA TYR A 43 4.15 4.15 -3.74
C TYR A 43 5.18 3.26 -4.39
N GLN A 44 5.59 3.61 -5.59
CA GLN A 44 6.58 2.88 -6.36
C GLN A 44 7.55 3.89 -7.01
N GLY A 45 8.70 4.09 -6.40
CA GLY A 45 9.64 5.12 -6.82
C GLY A 45 8.99 6.51 -6.77
N GLN A 46 8.98 7.20 -7.90
CA GLN A 46 8.35 8.52 -8.05
C GLN A 46 6.84 8.46 -8.29
N ARG A 47 6.32 7.28 -8.60
CA ARG A 47 4.90 7.09 -8.89
C ARG A 47 4.12 6.83 -7.62
N LYS A 48 2.91 7.36 -7.58
CA LYS A 48 1.93 7.04 -6.54
C LYS A 48 0.55 6.98 -7.16
N TRP A 49 -0.27 6.08 -6.65
CA TRP A 49 -1.68 6.00 -7.03
C TRP A 49 -2.49 5.54 -5.82
N PHE A 50 -3.80 5.63 -5.94
CA PHE A 50 -4.69 5.46 -4.80
C PHE A 50 -5.91 4.65 -5.18
N GLY A 51 -6.54 4.09 -4.18
CA GLY A 51 -7.78 3.35 -4.32
C GLY A 51 -8.62 3.39 -3.06
N ALA A 52 -9.85 2.89 -3.19
CA ALA A 52 -10.72 2.63 -2.07
C ALA A 52 -10.52 1.18 -1.62
N TYR A 53 -10.10 1.00 -0.38
CA TYR A 53 -9.76 -0.31 0.17
C TYR A 53 -11.04 -1.07 0.52
N LEU A 54 -11.17 -2.29 0.00
CA LEU A 54 -12.26 -3.18 0.33
C LEU A 54 -11.80 -4.17 1.41
N TYR A 55 -12.61 -4.36 2.43
CA TYR A 55 -12.24 -5.23 3.54
C TYR A 55 -12.06 -6.70 3.10
N GLU A 56 -11.22 -7.43 3.82
CA GLU A 56 -10.82 -8.81 3.51
C GLU A 56 -12.02 -9.76 3.35
N ASP A 57 -13.12 -9.47 4.04
CA ASP A 57 -14.28 -10.36 4.11
C ASP A 57 -15.34 -10.08 3.04
N THR A 58 -15.04 -9.22 2.06
CA THR A 58 -16.07 -8.76 1.12
C THR A 58 -15.89 -9.16 -0.34
N PRO A 59 -15.35 -10.37 -0.71
CA PRO A 59 -15.36 -10.77 -2.12
C PRO A 59 -16.78 -10.86 -2.70
N THR A 60 -17.77 -11.10 -1.86
CA THR A 60 -19.19 -11.16 -2.24
C THR A 60 -19.87 -9.80 -2.26
N GLU A 61 -19.34 -8.81 -1.56
CA GLU A 61 -19.91 -7.47 -1.52
C GLU A 61 -19.50 -6.58 -2.69
N VAL A 62 -18.47 -6.95 -3.41
CA VAL A 62 -18.10 -6.28 -4.66
C VAL A 62 -19.28 -6.28 -5.64
N HIS A 63 -20.12 -7.30 -5.58
CA HIS A 63 -21.34 -7.38 -6.39
C HIS A 63 -22.50 -6.55 -5.84
N ARG A 64 -22.35 -5.99 -4.63
CA ARG A 64 -23.35 -5.13 -3.97
C ARG A 64 -22.94 -3.67 -3.89
N LEU A 65 -21.87 -3.31 -4.56
CA LEU A 65 -21.45 -1.91 -4.61
C LEU A 65 -22.59 -1.07 -5.20
N PRO A 66 -22.86 0.10 -4.61
CA PRO A 66 -23.82 1.03 -5.19
C PRO A 66 -23.52 1.29 -6.68
N ASP A 67 -24.53 1.58 -7.47
CA ASP A 67 -24.39 1.83 -8.91
C ASP A 67 -23.31 2.87 -9.24
N LEU A 68 -23.06 3.80 -8.33
CA LEU A 68 -21.99 4.79 -8.40
C LEU A 68 -20.58 4.18 -8.52
N MET A 69 -20.43 2.94 -8.09
CA MET A 69 -19.14 2.23 -8.02
C MET A 69 -19.02 1.15 -9.07
N ALA A 70 -20.11 0.85 -9.78
CA ALA A 70 -20.16 -0.25 -10.74
C ALA A 70 -19.15 -0.09 -11.88
N ASP A 71 -18.78 1.15 -12.21
CA ASP A 71 -17.84 1.48 -13.30
C ASP A 71 -16.38 1.53 -12.82
N GLN A 72 -16.11 1.41 -11.51
CA GLN A 72 -14.75 1.44 -11.00
C GLN A 72 -14.08 0.06 -11.15
N PRO A 73 -12.90 -0.01 -11.75
CA PRO A 73 -12.21 -1.29 -11.88
C PRO A 73 -11.78 -1.82 -10.52
N VAL A 74 -12.08 -3.09 -10.28
CA VAL A 74 -11.60 -3.80 -9.09
C VAL A 74 -10.21 -4.34 -9.38
N SER A 75 -9.28 -4.06 -8.48
CA SER A 75 -7.91 -4.54 -8.54
C SER A 75 -7.61 -5.31 -7.27
N TYR A 76 -6.52 -6.10 -7.28
CA TYR A 76 -6.19 -6.97 -6.17
C TYR A 76 -4.77 -6.77 -5.70
N ILE A 77 -4.62 -6.81 -4.38
CA ILE A 77 -3.32 -6.90 -3.73
C ILE A 77 -3.03 -8.39 -3.53
N PRO A 78 -1.88 -8.89 -4.03
CA PRO A 78 -1.59 -10.31 -3.97
C PRO A 78 -1.55 -10.87 -2.55
N ALA A 79 -1.97 -12.11 -2.38
CA ALA A 79 -1.73 -12.85 -1.14
C ALA A 79 -0.23 -13.06 -0.95
N GLY A 80 0.21 -13.16 0.30
CA GLY A 80 1.59 -13.45 0.62
C GLY A 80 2.03 -12.85 1.93
N ASP A 81 3.34 -12.92 2.17
CA ASP A 81 3.97 -12.34 3.35
C ASP A 81 4.41 -10.92 3.06
N TYR A 82 4.19 -10.04 4.01
CA TYR A 82 4.51 -8.62 3.90
C TYR A 82 5.32 -8.18 5.11
N LEU A 83 6.36 -7.39 4.86
CA LEU A 83 7.01 -6.64 5.92
C LEU A 83 6.19 -5.38 6.16
N CYS A 84 5.79 -5.17 7.40
CA CYS A 84 4.85 -4.14 7.77
C CYS A 84 5.43 -3.18 8.80
N GLY A 85 4.93 -1.97 8.80
CA GLY A 85 5.23 -0.93 9.77
C GLY A 85 4.15 0.14 9.74
N TYR A 86 4.43 1.28 10.36
CA TYR A 86 3.49 2.39 10.41
C TYR A 86 4.20 3.71 10.17
N HIS A 87 3.49 4.61 9.51
CA HIS A 87 3.85 6.01 9.43
C HIS A 87 2.93 6.80 10.37
N TYR A 88 3.53 7.62 11.22
CA TYR A 88 2.80 8.50 12.14
C TYR A 88 3.00 9.94 11.69
N GLY A 89 1.89 10.65 11.50
CA GLY A 89 1.91 12.04 11.12
C GLY A 89 1.41 12.30 9.69
N PRO A 90 1.66 13.51 9.17
CA PRO A 90 1.12 13.94 7.89
C PRO A 90 1.72 13.15 6.71
N TYR A 91 0.96 13.09 5.63
CA TYR A 91 1.36 12.35 4.42
C TYR A 91 2.61 12.93 3.74
N LEU A 92 2.90 14.20 3.97
CA LEU A 92 4.09 14.85 3.38
C LEU A 92 5.40 14.21 3.82
N THR A 93 5.43 13.56 4.98
CA THR A 93 6.64 12.93 5.54
C THR A 93 6.66 11.42 5.36
N ILE A 94 5.73 10.86 4.60
CA ILE A 94 5.61 9.41 4.45
C ILE A 94 6.83 8.76 3.81
N GLN A 95 7.55 9.49 2.95
CA GLN A 95 8.73 8.95 2.27
C GLN A 95 9.82 8.53 3.26
N ASP A 96 10.01 9.27 4.35
CA ASP A 96 10.98 8.91 5.38
C ASP A 96 10.66 7.55 6.01
N SER A 97 9.38 7.28 6.22
CA SER A 97 8.92 6.01 6.79
C SER A 97 9.04 4.87 5.78
N ILE A 98 8.77 5.14 4.50
CA ILE A 98 8.99 4.18 3.41
C ILE A 98 10.46 3.80 3.32
N ASP A 99 11.35 4.78 3.40
CA ASP A 99 12.80 4.55 3.37
C ASP A 99 13.24 3.68 4.57
N ARG A 100 12.68 3.91 5.75
CA ARG A 100 12.94 3.06 6.92
C ARG A 100 12.44 1.62 6.74
N LEU A 101 11.28 1.46 6.09
CA LEU A 101 10.76 0.13 5.79
C LEU A 101 11.70 -0.66 4.87
N PHE A 102 12.18 -0.04 3.80
CA PHE A 102 13.17 -0.66 2.91
C PHE A 102 14.50 -0.92 3.61
N GLY A 103 14.94 0.00 4.47
CA GLY A 103 16.13 -0.18 5.28
C GLY A 103 16.02 -1.38 6.20
N GLU A 104 14.86 -1.60 6.82
CA GLU A 104 14.60 -2.77 7.65
C GLU A 104 14.60 -4.06 6.85
N ALA A 105 13.99 -4.05 5.65
CA ALA A 105 14.02 -5.19 4.74
C ALA A 105 15.45 -5.57 4.38
N TYR A 106 16.26 -4.57 4.05
CA TYR A 106 17.69 -4.78 3.74
C TYR A 106 18.45 -5.36 4.94
N ARG A 107 18.24 -4.80 6.13
CA ARG A 107 18.87 -5.28 7.37
C ARG A 107 18.51 -6.75 7.65
N ARG A 108 17.27 -7.13 7.43
CA ARG A 108 16.77 -8.50 7.64
C ARG A 108 17.08 -9.43 6.46
N LYS A 109 17.68 -8.92 5.39
CA LYS A 109 17.96 -9.66 4.14
C LYS A 109 16.69 -10.25 3.52
N LEU A 110 15.61 -9.50 3.61
CA LEU A 110 14.34 -9.87 2.98
C LEU A 110 14.28 -9.27 1.58
N PRO A 111 14.14 -10.10 0.54
CA PRO A 111 13.86 -9.59 -0.80
C PRO A 111 12.43 -9.12 -0.86
N VAL A 112 12.23 -7.86 -1.22
CA VAL A 112 10.90 -7.24 -1.25
C VAL A 112 10.61 -6.64 -2.60
N ASP A 113 9.32 -6.45 -2.88
CA ASP A 113 8.84 -5.72 -4.04
C ASP A 113 9.24 -4.24 -3.93
N ASP A 114 9.12 -3.50 -5.02
CA ASP A 114 9.42 -2.07 -5.06
C ASP A 114 8.18 -1.20 -4.80
N CYS A 115 7.01 -1.79 -4.65
CA CYS A 115 5.76 -1.09 -4.40
C CYS A 115 5.37 -1.21 -2.92
N VAL A 116 5.21 -0.07 -2.24
CA VAL A 116 4.75 -0.01 -0.85
C VAL A 116 3.26 0.30 -0.84
N ILE A 117 2.50 -0.50 -0.11
CA ILE A 117 1.07 -0.35 0.07
C ILE A 117 0.81 0.39 1.37
N THR A 118 -0.02 1.43 1.33
CA THR A 118 -0.22 2.33 2.46
C THR A 118 -1.70 2.50 2.78
N PRO A 119 -2.31 1.53 3.50
CA PRO A 119 -3.69 1.70 3.95
C PRO A 119 -3.78 2.79 5.02
N ASN A 120 -4.74 3.69 4.90
CA ASN A 120 -5.00 4.70 5.91
C ASN A 120 -5.72 4.06 7.10
N ILE A 121 -5.17 4.24 8.30
CA ILE A 121 -5.74 3.70 9.54
C ILE A 121 -6.46 4.81 10.31
N VAL A 122 -5.77 5.93 10.51
CA VAL A 122 -6.34 7.15 11.09
C VAL A 122 -6.05 8.29 10.13
N ASP A 123 -7.07 8.90 9.59
CA ASP A 123 -6.94 9.94 8.58
C ASP A 123 -7.89 11.12 8.87
N GLN A 124 -7.98 12.03 7.91
CA GLN A 124 -8.83 13.22 8.04
C GLN A 124 -10.32 12.93 8.24
N CYS A 125 -10.77 11.72 7.95
CA CYS A 125 -12.18 11.35 8.17
C CYS A 125 -12.52 11.13 9.64
N CYS A 126 -11.53 10.80 10.47
CA CYS A 126 -11.73 10.50 11.88
C CYS A 126 -10.87 11.35 12.83
N GLU A 127 -9.91 12.09 12.33
CA GLU A 127 -8.99 12.90 13.12
C GLU A 127 -8.73 14.24 12.43
N GLY A 128 -8.93 15.32 13.15
CA GLY A 128 -8.75 16.66 12.60
C GLY A 128 -7.32 17.15 12.53
N HIS A 129 -6.41 16.56 13.28
CA HIS A 129 -5.01 17.02 13.35
C HIS A 129 -4.07 16.06 12.62
N PRO A 130 -3.39 16.53 11.55
CA PRO A 130 -2.53 15.65 10.73
C PRO A 130 -1.40 14.94 11.49
N ASP A 131 -0.92 15.53 12.58
CA ASP A 131 0.12 14.91 13.40
C ASP A 131 -0.34 13.60 14.05
N ASN A 132 -1.65 13.38 14.15
CA ASN A 132 -2.24 12.18 14.71
C ASN A 132 -2.63 11.14 13.66
N TYR A 133 -2.35 11.39 12.39
CA TYR A 133 -2.62 10.42 11.34
C TYR A 133 -1.74 9.19 11.49
N ILE A 134 -2.30 8.02 11.19
CA ILE A 134 -1.59 6.75 11.18
C ILE A 134 -1.85 6.09 9.83
N THR A 135 -0.77 5.78 9.13
CA THR A 135 -0.82 5.09 7.84
C THR A 135 -0.06 3.78 7.95
N GLY A 136 -0.66 2.68 7.55
CA GLY A 136 0.04 1.40 7.46
C GLY A 136 1.07 1.44 6.34
N LEU A 137 2.12 0.65 6.50
CA LEU A 137 3.14 0.44 5.46
C LEU A 137 3.30 -1.05 5.28
N GLU A 138 3.19 -1.51 4.04
CA GLU A 138 3.28 -2.92 3.71
C GLU A 138 4.06 -3.09 2.42
N VAL A 139 5.10 -3.93 2.45
CA VAL A 139 5.84 -4.29 1.25
C VAL A 139 5.92 -5.81 1.14
N ARG A 140 5.57 -6.34 -0.04
CA ARG A 140 5.51 -7.78 -0.25
C ARG A 140 6.91 -8.40 -0.27
N ILE A 141 7.07 -9.49 0.48
CA ILE A 141 8.30 -10.29 0.48
C ILE A 141 8.22 -11.23 -0.72
N LEU A 142 9.27 -11.21 -1.55
CA LEU A 142 9.32 -11.98 -2.79
C LEU A 142 9.80 -13.40 -2.53
N SER A 143 9.15 -14.39 -3.16
CA SER A 143 9.64 -15.75 -3.21
C SER A 143 10.87 -15.85 -4.13
N LEU A 144 11.59 -16.96 -4.06
CA LEU A 144 12.74 -17.19 -4.93
C LEU A 144 12.36 -17.13 -6.42
N ASP A 145 11.22 -17.72 -6.78
CA ASP A 145 10.73 -17.71 -8.15
C ASP A 145 10.40 -16.30 -8.63
N GLU A 146 9.75 -15.50 -7.78
CA GLU A 146 9.42 -14.11 -8.09
C GLU A 146 10.67 -13.25 -8.26
N GLN A 147 11.72 -13.48 -7.48
CA GLN A 147 13.01 -12.82 -7.64
C GLN A 147 13.64 -13.12 -9.01
N ASN A 148 13.58 -14.36 -9.45
CA ASN A 148 14.11 -14.78 -10.73
C ASN A 148 13.33 -14.16 -11.89
N GLU A 149 12.02 -14.11 -11.82
CA GLU A 149 11.15 -13.44 -12.80
C GLU A 149 11.47 -11.95 -12.90
N LYS A 150 11.62 -11.27 -11.77
CA LYS A 150 11.98 -9.85 -11.73
C LYS A 150 13.34 -9.58 -12.35
N LYS A 151 14.33 -10.41 -12.10
CA LYS A 151 15.65 -10.30 -12.72
C LYS A 151 15.59 -10.50 -14.23
N SER A 152 14.81 -11.47 -14.69
CA SER A 152 14.60 -11.73 -16.11
C SER A 152 13.94 -10.55 -16.80
N PHE A 153 12.92 -9.97 -16.19
CA PHE A 153 12.23 -8.78 -16.69
C PHE A 153 13.17 -7.58 -16.77
N ALA A 154 13.96 -7.33 -15.72
CA ALA A 154 14.92 -6.24 -15.69
C ALA A 154 15.99 -6.40 -16.78
N ALA A 155 16.44 -7.63 -17.08
CA ALA A 155 17.40 -7.91 -18.14
C ALA A 155 16.82 -7.63 -19.53
N ILE A 156 15.55 -7.91 -19.75
CA ILE A 156 14.84 -7.65 -21.02
C ILE A 156 14.58 -6.17 -21.24
N SER A 157 14.35 -5.41 -20.17
CA SER A 157 13.92 -4.01 -20.20
C SER A 157 15.06 -3.00 -20.12
N LYS A 158 16.30 -3.39 -20.38
CA LYS A 158 17.44 -2.48 -20.28
C LYS A 158 17.40 -1.38 -21.32
N PRO A 159 17.72 -0.12 -20.94
CA PRO A 159 17.66 1.03 -21.85
C PRO A 159 18.63 0.98 -23.04
N GLU A 160 19.67 0.19 -22.98
CA GLU A 160 20.63 0.01 -24.07
C GLU A 160 19.99 -0.58 -25.34
N ASP A 161 18.78 -1.10 -25.22
CA ASP A 161 18.02 -1.65 -26.33
C ASP A 161 17.20 -0.57 -27.09
N ILE A 162 17.41 0.68 -26.72
CA ILE A 162 16.72 1.82 -27.35
C ILE A 162 17.57 2.39 -28.46
#